data_505221552a70ad989321ac38a98043f2
#
_entry.id   505221552a70ad989321ac38a98043f2
#
_cell.length_a   1.000
_cell.length_b   1.000
_cell.length_c   1.000
_cell.angle_alpha   90.00
_cell.angle_beta   90.00
_cell.angle_gamma   90.00
#
_symmetry.space_group_name_H-M   'P 1'
#
loop_
_entity.id
_entity.type
_entity.pdbx_description
1 polymer ?
#
loop_
_entity_poly.entity_id
_entity_poly.type
_entity_poly.pdbx_seq_one_letter_code
_entity_poly.pdbx_strand_id
1 'polypeptide(L)'
;MKNKLYIYNTLSRKKEEFSSLIKDYVGMYVCGPTVYGDPHLGHARPAITFDIVFRYLQNNNYKVRYVRNITDAGHLENDSDEGEDKISKKARLEQLEPMEIVQHYTISYHKAMEHLNCLPPSIEPRATGHIIEQIEMIKKIIKNGYAYEVNGSVYLDVRKYNEDYNYGVLSGRNLDDTLEGTRKLDGQNEKRSHVDFAIWKNAPKEHIMKWPSPWGVGFPGWHMECSAMSEKYLGKTFDIHGGGNDLTFPHHEAEITQSNAAHNCVPVKYWMHNNMITIDGKKMGKSLGNFITLADFFSGSHPKLKQEYSPMTIRFFILQAHYRGTLDFSNKALQASSKGLNKLMGACETILNISSSEKNDFNIQELSDKCYNSMNDDFNTPILISHLFEGVKIINSVNDGTAQIDKESLMLLKQLFQFFVFDILGLKSNKETGDKNTTNEIMELILKLRKKAKDSKDFATADLIRNDLNEVGIEIKDGREGSSWQTKSK
;
A
#
# COMPACT_ATOMS: atom_id res chain seq x y z
N MET A 1 31.85 0.40 0.28
CA MET A 1 31.17 1.50 -0.46
C MET A 1 29.71 1.12 -0.59
N LYS A 2 28.77 1.93 -0.10
CA LYS A 2 27.36 1.72 -0.42
C LYS A 2 27.20 1.96 -1.91
N ASN A 3 26.75 0.95 -2.65
CA ASN A 3 26.42 1.09 -4.06
C ASN A 3 25.36 2.18 -4.23
N LYS A 4 25.49 2.98 -5.29
CA LYS A 4 24.57 4.07 -5.57
C LYS A 4 23.16 3.55 -5.82
N LEU A 5 22.16 4.18 -5.21
CA LEU A 5 20.77 3.92 -5.46
C LEU A 5 20.32 4.67 -6.71
N TYR A 6 19.66 3.97 -7.62
CA TYR A 6 19.01 4.57 -8.80
C TYR A 6 17.50 4.41 -8.68
N ILE A 7 16.76 5.46 -9.05
CA ILE A 7 15.30 5.48 -9.05
C ILE A 7 14.80 5.89 -10.43
N TYR A 8 13.82 5.17 -10.96
CA TYR A 8 13.16 5.59 -12.19
C TYR A 8 12.24 6.78 -11.90
N ASN A 9 12.56 7.92 -12.49
CA ASN A 9 11.77 9.13 -12.37
C ASN A 9 10.79 9.24 -13.54
N THR A 10 9.49 9.22 -13.26
CA THR A 10 8.45 9.30 -14.29
C THR A 10 8.52 10.63 -15.06
N LEU A 11 8.95 11.72 -14.41
CA LEU A 11 9.06 13.04 -15.03
C LEU A 11 10.11 13.04 -16.16
N SER A 12 11.29 12.51 -15.90
CA SER A 12 12.39 12.44 -16.88
C SER A 12 12.33 11.17 -17.73
N ARG A 13 11.54 10.17 -17.33
CA ARG A 13 11.44 8.82 -17.94
C ARG A 13 12.76 8.06 -17.98
N LYS A 14 13.63 8.29 -17.00
CA LYS A 14 14.95 7.69 -16.87
C LYS A 14 15.22 7.22 -15.45
N LYS A 15 16.12 6.25 -15.30
CA LYS A 15 16.72 5.94 -14.01
C LYS A 15 17.76 7.00 -13.69
N GLU A 16 17.64 7.61 -12.53
CA GLU A 16 18.52 8.67 -12.03
C GLU A 16 19.17 8.22 -10.73
N GLU A 17 20.42 8.64 -10.51
CA GLU A 17 21.08 8.44 -9.22
C GLU A 17 20.34 9.22 -8.14
N PHE A 18 19.91 8.53 -7.10
CA PHE A 18 19.18 9.15 -6.00
C PHE A 18 20.11 10.03 -5.15
N SER A 19 19.69 11.25 -4.95
CA SER A 19 20.31 12.18 -4.00
C SER A 19 19.23 13.00 -3.33
N SER A 20 19.18 13.01 -2.00
CA SER A 20 18.21 13.81 -1.26
C SER A 20 18.51 15.32 -1.38
N LEU A 21 17.46 16.14 -1.32
CA LEU A 21 17.56 17.61 -1.30
C LEU A 21 18.28 18.11 -0.05
N ILE A 22 18.03 17.46 1.07
CA ILE A 22 18.71 17.73 2.34
C ILE A 22 19.51 16.47 2.69
N LYS A 23 20.79 16.64 2.96
CA LYS A 23 21.68 15.52 3.29
C LYS A 23 21.09 14.63 4.39
N ASP A 24 21.10 13.32 4.15
CA ASP A 24 20.64 12.27 5.06
C ASP A 24 19.13 12.40 5.48
N TYR A 25 18.37 13.27 4.82
CA TYR A 25 16.94 13.45 5.05
C TYR A 25 16.17 13.28 3.74
N VAL A 26 15.01 12.60 3.79
CA VAL A 26 14.14 12.39 2.62
C VAL A 26 12.71 12.77 2.98
N GLY A 27 12.13 13.68 2.21
CA GLY A 27 10.70 13.97 2.21
C GLY A 27 10.00 13.07 1.18
N MET A 28 9.05 12.24 1.63
CA MET A 28 8.29 11.35 0.76
C MET A 28 6.78 11.56 0.98
N TYR A 29 6.05 11.89 -0.08
CA TYR A 29 4.60 11.96 -0.11
C TYR A 29 4.02 10.86 -0.98
N VAL A 30 2.97 10.18 -0.52
CA VAL A 30 2.26 9.17 -1.30
C VAL A 30 0.77 9.44 -1.22
N CYS A 31 0.11 9.50 -2.38
CA CYS A 31 -1.35 9.66 -2.42
C CYS A 31 -2.02 8.48 -1.71
N GLY A 32 -2.86 8.80 -0.74
CA GLY A 32 -3.59 7.84 0.07
C GLY A 32 -4.96 7.47 -0.50
N PRO A 33 -5.72 6.64 0.18
CA PRO A 33 -7.02 6.20 -0.29
C PRO A 33 -8.12 7.25 -0.09
N THR A 34 -9.13 7.23 -0.96
CA THR A 34 -10.44 7.79 -0.67
C THR A 34 -11.25 6.77 0.11
N VAL A 35 -11.66 7.12 1.33
CA VAL A 35 -12.22 6.17 2.31
C VAL A 35 -13.75 6.06 2.22
N TYR A 36 -14.25 5.45 1.14
CA TYR A 36 -15.68 5.18 0.92
C TYR A 36 -16.00 3.70 0.67
N GLY A 37 -15.02 2.81 0.78
CA GLY A 37 -15.16 1.38 0.57
C GLY A 37 -13.99 0.58 1.14
N ASP A 38 -14.18 -0.74 1.27
CA ASP A 38 -13.15 -1.61 1.78
C ASP A 38 -11.91 -1.67 0.87
N PRO A 39 -10.71 -1.80 1.48
CA PRO A 39 -9.48 -1.87 0.73
C PRO A 39 -9.39 -3.14 -0.12
N HIS A 40 -8.77 -3.01 -1.29
CA HIS A 40 -8.58 -4.06 -2.27
C HIS A 40 -7.13 -4.08 -2.79
N LEU A 41 -6.79 -5.00 -3.71
CA LEU A 41 -5.43 -5.13 -4.25
C LEU A 41 -4.87 -3.83 -4.86
N GLY A 42 -5.73 -2.98 -5.43
CA GLY A 42 -5.34 -1.66 -5.94
C GLY A 42 -4.82 -0.72 -4.85
N HIS A 43 -5.29 -0.86 -3.60
CA HIS A 43 -4.75 -0.14 -2.44
C HIS A 43 -3.51 -0.84 -1.86
N ALA A 44 -3.48 -2.18 -1.88
CA ALA A 44 -2.34 -2.94 -1.35
C ALA A 44 -1.06 -2.69 -2.14
N ARG A 45 -1.16 -2.56 -3.46
CA ARG A 45 0.03 -2.44 -4.32
C ARG A 45 0.84 -1.17 -4.05
N PRO A 46 0.28 0.06 -4.12
CA PRO A 46 1.02 1.25 -3.75
C PRO A 46 1.49 1.22 -2.29
N ALA A 47 0.65 0.74 -1.35
CA ALA A 47 1.04 0.65 0.05
C ALA A 47 2.29 -0.22 0.26
N ILE A 48 2.34 -1.41 -0.33
CA ILE A 48 3.51 -2.31 -0.25
C ILE A 48 4.69 -1.73 -1.02
N THR A 49 4.48 -1.16 -2.21
CA THR A 49 5.56 -0.54 -3.00
C THR A 49 6.29 0.54 -2.21
N PHE A 50 5.54 1.49 -1.66
CA PHE A 50 6.14 2.60 -0.92
C PHE A 50 6.59 2.22 0.50
N ASP A 51 6.06 1.14 1.09
CA ASP A 51 6.61 0.52 2.29
C ASP A 51 8.03 -0.04 2.04
N ILE A 52 8.27 -0.68 0.88
CA ILE A 52 9.61 -1.12 0.49
C ILE A 52 10.56 0.05 0.32
N VAL A 53 10.14 1.11 -0.38
CA VAL A 53 10.94 2.34 -0.54
C VAL A 53 11.28 2.95 0.82
N PHE A 54 10.29 3.08 1.69
CA PHE A 54 10.44 3.62 3.05
C PHE A 54 11.42 2.80 3.89
N ARG A 55 11.22 1.47 3.96
CA ARG A 55 12.10 0.55 4.70
C ARG A 55 13.52 0.62 4.18
N TYR A 56 13.72 0.57 2.86
CA TYR A 56 15.05 0.54 2.27
C TYR A 56 15.81 1.87 2.50
N LEU A 57 15.14 3.01 2.36
CA LEU A 57 15.75 4.32 2.65
C LEU A 57 16.13 4.44 4.13
N GLN A 58 15.25 4.04 5.07
CA GLN A 58 15.56 4.05 6.50
C GLN A 58 16.78 3.17 6.83
N ASN A 59 16.82 1.96 6.27
CA ASN A 59 17.94 1.03 6.49
C ASN A 59 19.24 1.47 5.80
N ASN A 60 19.16 2.42 4.84
CA ASN A 60 20.31 3.10 4.27
C ASN A 60 20.69 4.38 5.01
N ASN A 61 20.22 4.55 6.25
CA ASN A 61 20.49 5.66 7.18
C ASN A 61 19.92 7.02 6.73
N TYR A 62 18.88 7.03 5.89
CA TYR A 62 18.11 8.26 5.67
C TYR A 62 17.06 8.43 6.77
N LYS A 63 16.91 9.64 7.28
CA LYS A 63 15.77 10.04 8.09
C LYS A 63 14.61 10.38 7.15
N VAL A 64 13.65 9.49 7.01
CA VAL A 64 12.53 9.65 6.06
C VAL A 64 11.32 10.22 6.79
N ARG A 65 10.80 11.36 6.28
CA ARG A 65 9.46 11.84 6.64
C ARG A 65 8.49 11.36 5.57
N TYR A 66 7.77 10.30 5.91
CA TYR A 66 6.75 9.72 5.04
C TYR A 66 5.39 10.30 5.37
N VAL A 67 4.77 10.98 4.39
CA VAL A 67 3.42 11.55 4.48
C VAL A 67 2.51 10.79 3.54
N ARG A 68 1.36 10.33 4.01
CA ARG A 68 0.31 9.71 3.20
C ARG A 68 -1.04 10.24 3.67
N ASN A 69 -1.80 10.85 2.78
CA ASN A 69 -3.08 11.42 3.16
C ASN A 69 -4.21 10.40 3.26
N ILE A 70 -5.30 10.82 3.88
CA ILE A 70 -6.63 10.23 3.76
C ILE A 70 -7.51 11.25 3.06
N THR A 71 -8.04 10.89 1.88
CA THR A 71 -9.05 11.69 1.17
C THR A 71 -10.39 11.41 1.79
N ASP A 72 -10.87 12.36 2.57
CA ASP A 72 -12.12 12.28 3.33
C ASP A 72 -13.17 13.31 2.89
N ALA A 73 -12.93 14.04 1.79
CA ALA A 73 -13.87 14.96 1.13
C ALA A 73 -13.44 15.29 -0.29
N GLY A 74 -14.35 15.86 -1.11
CA GLY A 74 -14.01 16.52 -2.37
C GLY A 74 -13.72 15.59 -3.55
N HIS A 75 -13.84 14.28 -3.42
CA HIS A 75 -13.62 13.34 -4.51
C HIS A 75 -14.94 12.96 -5.18
N LEU A 76 -15.24 13.60 -6.31
CA LEU A 76 -16.47 13.41 -7.06
C LEU A 76 -16.46 12.12 -7.91
N GLU A 77 -17.63 11.69 -8.34
CA GLU A 77 -17.78 10.53 -9.22
C GLU A 77 -17.07 10.73 -10.57
N ASN A 78 -16.62 9.62 -11.15
CA ASN A 78 -15.92 9.59 -12.44
C ASN A 78 -14.61 10.39 -12.50
N ASP A 79 -14.05 10.78 -11.32
CA ASP A 79 -12.81 11.59 -11.20
C ASP A 79 -12.92 12.90 -12.01
N SER A 80 -14.13 13.49 -12.05
CA SER A 80 -14.49 14.71 -12.79
C SER A 80 -14.81 15.85 -11.83
N ASP A 81 -15.00 17.05 -12.37
CA ASP A 81 -15.44 18.23 -11.60
C ASP A 81 -16.97 18.26 -11.36
N GLU A 82 -17.69 17.23 -11.78
CA GLU A 82 -19.14 17.11 -11.71
C GLU A 82 -19.57 15.76 -11.12
N GLY A 83 -20.74 15.73 -10.50
CA GLY A 83 -21.28 14.55 -9.86
C GLY A 83 -21.36 14.69 -8.35
N GLU A 84 -21.82 13.64 -7.70
CA GLU A 84 -21.93 13.56 -6.25
C GLU A 84 -20.58 13.16 -5.65
N ASP A 85 -20.22 13.72 -4.50
CA ASP A 85 -19.05 13.26 -3.73
C ASP A 85 -19.22 11.80 -3.33
N LYS A 86 -18.18 10.97 -3.53
CA LYS A 86 -18.21 9.52 -3.33
C LYS A 86 -18.58 9.13 -1.90
N ILE A 87 -18.11 9.90 -0.91
CA ILE A 87 -18.38 9.67 0.51
C ILE A 87 -19.81 10.09 0.85
N SER A 88 -20.23 11.28 0.40
CA SER A 88 -21.60 11.79 0.59
C SER A 88 -22.64 10.87 -0.04
N LYS A 89 -22.38 10.37 -1.24
CA LYS A 89 -23.23 9.37 -1.90
C LYS A 89 -23.36 8.09 -1.08
N LYS A 90 -22.24 7.57 -0.59
CA LYS A 90 -22.22 6.36 0.22
C LYS A 90 -23.00 6.57 1.53
N ALA A 91 -22.77 7.69 2.21
CA ALA A 91 -23.47 8.06 3.43
C ALA A 91 -24.98 8.15 3.22
N ARG A 92 -25.43 8.80 2.16
CA ARG A 92 -26.84 8.90 1.80
C ARG A 92 -27.48 7.52 1.52
N LEU A 93 -26.78 6.65 0.81
CA LEU A 93 -27.27 5.29 0.51
C LEU A 93 -27.36 4.41 1.75
N GLU A 94 -26.51 4.61 2.73
CA GLU A 94 -26.48 3.84 3.98
C GLU A 94 -27.20 4.54 5.14
N GLN A 95 -27.76 5.73 4.90
CA GLN A 95 -28.44 6.58 5.91
C GLN A 95 -27.54 6.90 7.13
N LEU A 96 -26.25 7.20 6.84
CA LEU A 96 -25.23 7.56 7.80
C LEU A 96 -24.71 8.98 7.56
N GLU A 97 -24.01 9.54 8.54
CA GLU A 97 -23.25 10.78 8.36
C GLU A 97 -21.94 10.49 7.55
N PRO A 98 -21.48 11.41 6.68
CA PRO A 98 -20.25 11.21 5.91
C PRO A 98 -19.04 10.83 6.79
N MET A 99 -18.91 11.42 7.98
CA MET A 99 -17.80 11.13 8.88
C MET A 99 -17.88 9.74 9.52
N GLU A 100 -19.06 9.12 9.62
CA GLU A 100 -19.19 7.71 10.02
C GLU A 100 -18.61 6.78 8.93
N ILE A 101 -18.92 7.07 7.66
CA ILE A 101 -18.34 6.35 6.51
C ILE A 101 -16.81 6.49 6.52
N VAL A 102 -16.31 7.72 6.63
CA VAL A 102 -14.87 8.01 6.71
C VAL A 102 -14.20 7.22 7.83
N GLN A 103 -14.78 7.26 9.03
CA GLN A 103 -14.22 6.57 10.20
C GLN A 103 -14.17 5.06 9.99
N HIS A 104 -15.28 4.46 9.52
CA HIS A 104 -15.40 3.02 9.28
C HIS A 104 -14.33 2.53 8.29
N TYR A 105 -14.25 3.15 7.10
CA TYR A 105 -13.34 2.70 6.06
C TYR A 105 -11.88 3.09 6.30
N THR A 106 -11.63 4.15 7.08
CA THR A 106 -10.27 4.45 7.55
C THR A 106 -9.75 3.34 8.47
N ILE A 107 -10.57 2.87 9.41
CA ILE A 107 -10.21 1.75 10.30
C ILE A 107 -10.01 0.47 9.50
N SER A 108 -10.91 0.17 8.54
CA SER A 108 -10.79 -0.98 7.64
C SER A 108 -9.48 -0.94 6.86
N TYR A 109 -9.12 0.22 6.32
CA TYR A 109 -7.86 0.42 5.61
C TYR A 109 -6.63 0.20 6.51
N HIS A 110 -6.60 0.79 7.70
CA HIS A 110 -5.48 0.63 8.63
C HIS A 110 -5.27 -0.83 9.03
N LYS A 111 -6.35 -1.55 9.39
CA LYS A 111 -6.28 -2.99 9.71
C LYS A 111 -5.73 -3.81 8.55
N ALA A 112 -6.16 -3.53 7.33
CA ALA A 112 -5.66 -4.23 6.16
C ALA A 112 -4.16 -3.95 5.91
N MET A 113 -3.71 -2.71 6.11
CA MET A 113 -2.29 -2.35 5.99
C MET A 113 -1.43 -2.98 7.09
N GLU A 114 -1.94 -3.05 8.31
CA GLU A 114 -1.30 -3.77 9.42
C GLU A 114 -1.16 -5.27 9.13
N HIS A 115 -2.22 -5.93 8.65
CA HIS A 115 -2.16 -7.32 8.23
C HIS A 115 -1.12 -7.56 7.12
N LEU A 116 -0.99 -6.62 6.18
CA LEU A 116 0.04 -6.65 5.14
C LEU A 116 1.44 -6.27 5.65
N ASN A 117 1.61 -5.97 6.93
CA ASN A 117 2.86 -5.50 7.56
C ASN A 117 3.45 -4.25 6.88
N CYS A 118 2.60 -3.36 6.38
CA CYS A 118 3.03 -2.05 5.93
C CYS A 118 3.28 -1.14 7.14
N LEU A 119 4.42 -0.47 7.18
CA LEU A 119 4.72 0.51 8.23
C LEU A 119 3.79 1.72 8.11
N PRO A 120 3.33 2.28 9.23
CA PRO A 120 2.55 3.51 9.21
C PRO A 120 3.37 4.67 8.66
N PRO A 121 2.75 5.64 7.99
CA PRO A 121 3.41 6.89 7.62
C PRO A 121 3.81 7.69 8.87
N SER A 122 4.80 8.58 8.74
CA SER A 122 5.18 9.49 9.82
C SER A 122 4.06 10.50 10.13
N ILE A 123 3.30 10.89 9.11
CA ILE A 123 2.17 11.83 9.20
C ILE A 123 1.08 11.33 8.24
N GLU A 124 -0.15 11.24 8.73
CA GLU A 124 -1.32 10.87 7.91
C GLU A 124 -2.37 12.00 7.98
N PRO A 125 -2.22 13.06 7.15
CA PRO A 125 -3.13 14.19 7.15
C PRO A 125 -4.46 13.84 6.45
N ARG A 126 -5.54 14.49 6.88
CA ARG A 126 -6.85 14.42 6.25
C ARG A 126 -7.14 15.67 5.43
N ALA A 127 -7.80 15.53 4.30
CA ALA A 127 -8.18 16.66 3.44
C ALA A 127 -9.05 17.67 4.20
N THR A 128 -10.04 17.19 4.97
CA THR A 128 -10.92 18.06 5.80
C THR A 128 -10.17 18.84 6.89
N GLY A 129 -9.06 18.31 7.39
CA GLY A 129 -8.20 18.98 8.37
C GLY A 129 -7.31 20.08 7.79
N HIS A 130 -7.32 20.27 6.45
CA HIS A 130 -6.39 21.16 5.73
C HIS A 130 -7.11 22.13 4.79
N ILE A 131 -8.37 22.43 5.06
CA ILE A 131 -9.17 23.37 4.25
C ILE A 131 -8.54 24.77 4.20
N ILE A 132 -7.96 25.23 5.31
CA ILE A 132 -7.30 26.54 5.38
C ILE A 132 -6.09 26.57 4.45
N GLU A 133 -5.23 25.56 4.47
CA GLU A 133 -4.05 25.46 3.63
C GLU A 133 -4.42 25.41 2.14
N GLN A 134 -5.47 24.68 1.81
CA GLN A 134 -6.01 24.62 0.45
C GLN A 134 -6.51 25.99 -0.02
N ILE A 135 -7.31 26.69 0.79
CA ILE A 135 -7.78 28.05 0.48
C ILE A 135 -6.60 29.01 0.30
N GLU A 136 -5.60 28.97 1.19
CA GLU A 136 -4.43 29.86 1.08
C GLU A 136 -3.60 29.57 -0.19
N MET A 137 -3.49 28.31 -0.60
CA MET A 137 -2.82 27.96 -1.85
C MET A 137 -3.62 28.46 -3.06
N ILE A 138 -4.94 28.30 -3.08
CA ILE A 138 -5.83 28.83 -4.13
C ILE A 138 -5.71 30.35 -4.26
N LYS A 139 -5.67 31.09 -3.14
CA LYS A 139 -5.45 32.54 -3.15
C LYS A 139 -4.14 32.92 -3.83
N LYS A 140 -3.05 32.16 -3.61
CA LYS A 140 -1.77 32.40 -4.28
C LYS A 140 -1.89 32.15 -5.79
N ILE A 141 -2.55 31.07 -6.22
CA ILE A 141 -2.77 30.76 -7.63
C ILE A 141 -3.57 31.86 -8.33
N ILE A 142 -4.66 32.36 -7.70
CA ILE A 142 -5.44 33.49 -8.22
C ILE A 142 -4.57 34.77 -8.30
N LYS A 143 -3.83 35.09 -7.25
CA LYS A 143 -2.96 36.27 -7.20
C LYS A 143 -1.90 36.24 -8.30
N ASN A 144 -1.40 35.07 -8.66
CA ASN A 144 -0.41 34.88 -9.71
C ASN A 144 -1.04 34.86 -11.13
N GLY A 145 -2.38 34.92 -11.24
CA GLY A 145 -3.09 35.04 -12.49
C GLY A 145 -3.41 33.72 -13.21
N TYR A 146 -3.24 32.57 -12.53
CA TYR A 146 -3.46 31.24 -13.12
C TYR A 146 -4.81 30.62 -12.74
N ALA A 147 -5.67 31.32 -12.01
CA ALA A 147 -7.02 30.86 -11.71
C ALA A 147 -8.02 32.01 -11.77
N TYR A 148 -9.29 31.67 -11.96
CA TYR A 148 -10.40 32.61 -12.04
C TYR A 148 -11.63 32.08 -11.29
N GLU A 149 -12.45 32.99 -10.79
CA GLU A 149 -13.70 32.71 -10.10
C GLU A 149 -14.89 32.81 -11.07
N VAL A 150 -15.83 31.86 -10.95
CA VAL A 150 -17.13 31.89 -11.63
C VAL A 150 -18.18 31.30 -10.68
N ASN A 151 -19.24 32.05 -10.36
CA ASN A 151 -20.38 31.59 -9.56
C ASN A 151 -20.01 30.95 -8.22
N GLY A 152 -18.94 31.41 -7.57
CA GLY A 152 -18.47 30.87 -6.30
C GLY A 152 -17.58 29.62 -6.42
N SER A 153 -17.32 29.16 -7.63
CA SER A 153 -16.30 28.15 -7.95
C SER A 153 -15.01 28.81 -8.42
N VAL A 154 -13.86 28.16 -8.21
CA VAL A 154 -12.55 28.64 -8.71
C VAL A 154 -11.96 27.57 -9.61
N TYR A 155 -11.61 27.96 -10.81
CA TYR A 155 -11.02 27.09 -11.83
C TYR A 155 -9.58 27.49 -12.11
N LEU A 156 -8.70 26.51 -12.27
CA LEU A 156 -7.35 26.73 -12.77
C LEU A 156 -7.41 26.92 -14.28
N ASP A 157 -6.84 28.01 -14.79
CA ASP A 157 -6.75 28.38 -16.21
C ASP A 157 -5.57 27.65 -16.84
N VAL A 158 -5.83 26.46 -17.39
CA VAL A 158 -4.79 25.60 -17.96
C VAL A 158 -4.14 26.21 -19.19
N ARG A 159 -4.90 26.98 -19.99
CA ARG A 159 -4.34 27.66 -21.16
C ARG A 159 -3.36 28.75 -20.73
N LYS A 160 -3.74 29.57 -19.76
CA LYS A 160 -2.87 30.61 -19.21
C LYS A 160 -1.61 30.02 -18.57
N TYR A 161 -1.78 28.93 -17.82
CA TYR A 161 -0.65 28.20 -17.26
C TYR A 161 0.31 27.69 -18.35
N ASN A 162 -0.23 27.16 -19.46
CA ASN A 162 0.58 26.60 -20.55
C ASN A 162 1.34 27.66 -21.36
N GLU A 163 0.99 28.96 -21.26
CA GLU A 163 1.78 30.06 -21.84
C GLU A 163 3.15 30.23 -21.15
N ASP A 164 3.20 29.99 -19.83
CA ASP A 164 4.38 30.22 -19.00
C ASP A 164 5.10 28.92 -18.63
N TYR A 165 4.36 27.79 -18.64
CA TYR A 165 4.83 26.45 -18.26
C TYR A 165 4.38 25.43 -19.32
N ASN A 166 4.75 24.18 -19.14
CA ASN A 166 4.34 23.10 -20.02
C ASN A 166 3.34 22.18 -19.29
N TYR A 167 2.05 22.25 -19.65
CA TYR A 167 1.02 21.33 -19.14
C TYR A 167 1.18 19.96 -19.81
N GLY A 168 1.11 18.90 -19.02
CA GLY A 168 1.29 17.53 -19.50
C GLY A 168 2.73 17.02 -19.40
N VAL A 169 3.63 17.75 -18.71
CA VAL A 169 5.06 17.38 -18.58
C VAL A 169 5.27 16.01 -17.98
N LEU A 170 4.47 15.62 -17.00
CA LEU A 170 4.54 14.32 -16.33
C LEU A 170 3.89 13.21 -17.16
N SER A 171 2.67 13.44 -17.62
CA SER A 171 1.88 12.49 -18.38
C SER A 171 2.39 12.29 -19.82
N GLY A 172 3.08 13.29 -20.36
CA GLY A 172 3.51 13.35 -21.76
C GLY A 172 2.35 13.61 -22.72
N ARG A 173 1.21 14.08 -22.21
CA ARG A 173 0.07 14.49 -23.04
C ARG A 173 0.32 15.88 -23.56
N ASN A 174 -0.01 16.09 -24.83
CA ASN A 174 -0.03 17.43 -25.38
C ASN A 174 -1.39 18.09 -25.03
N LEU A 175 -1.37 19.40 -24.74
CA LEU A 175 -2.59 20.15 -24.47
C LEU A 175 -3.57 20.07 -25.64
N ASP A 176 -3.08 20.15 -26.88
CA ASP A 176 -3.91 20.07 -28.08
C ASP A 176 -4.63 18.71 -28.21
N ASP A 177 -3.92 17.59 -27.93
CA ASP A 177 -4.52 16.25 -27.93
C ASP A 177 -5.61 16.12 -26.83
N THR A 178 -5.41 16.81 -25.72
CA THR A 178 -6.40 16.85 -24.62
C THR A 178 -7.61 17.68 -25.03
N LEU A 179 -7.40 18.75 -25.81
CA LEU A 179 -8.43 19.62 -26.36
C LEU A 179 -9.31 18.89 -27.41
N GLU A 180 -8.72 18.04 -28.23
CA GLU A 180 -9.45 17.28 -29.27
C GLU A 180 -10.22 16.07 -28.74
N GLY A 181 -9.72 15.43 -27.67
CA GLY A 181 -10.25 14.17 -27.15
C GLY A 181 -11.43 14.27 -26.19
N THR A 182 -11.84 15.47 -25.78
CA THR A 182 -12.91 15.64 -24.79
C THR A 182 -14.27 15.81 -25.45
N ARG A 183 -15.19 14.86 -25.16
CA ARG A 183 -16.64 15.03 -25.45
C ARG A 183 -17.15 16.26 -24.68
N LYS A 184 -18.00 17.08 -25.31
CA LYS A 184 -18.76 18.10 -24.59
C LYS A 184 -19.63 17.39 -23.56
N LEU A 185 -19.25 17.50 -22.29
CA LEU A 185 -20.07 17.03 -21.17
C LEU A 185 -21.02 18.18 -20.77
N ASP A 186 -22.22 17.85 -20.38
CA ASP A 186 -23.16 18.83 -19.82
C ASP A 186 -22.58 19.41 -18.52
N GLY A 187 -22.77 20.74 -18.31
CA GLY A 187 -22.22 21.43 -17.12
C GLY A 187 -20.95 22.25 -17.35
N GLN A 188 -20.33 22.22 -18.53
CA GLN A 188 -19.09 22.97 -18.84
C GLN A 188 -19.28 24.47 -19.10
N ASN A 189 -20.47 25.01 -18.86
CA ASN A 189 -20.81 26.42 -19.19
C ASN A 189 -20.08 27.44 -18.29
N GLU A 190 -19.49 27.01 -17.17
CA GLU A 190 -18.74 27.88 -16.26
C GLU A 190 -17.25 27.98 -16.59
N LYS A 191 -16.68 27.00 -17.31
CA LYS A 191 -15.26 26.96 -17.63
C LYS A 191 -14.93 27.79 -18.88
N ARG A 192 -13.83 28.55 -18.85
CA ARG A 192 -13.29 29.23 -20.04
C ARG A 192 -12.79 28.24 -21.09
N SER A 193 -12.25 27.12 -20.62
CA SER A 193 -11.81 26.00 -21.44
C SER A 193 -12.21 24.70 -20.77
N HIS A 194 -12.53 23.67 -21.56
CA HIS A 194 -12.90 22.35 -21.04
C HIS A 194 -11.75 21.59 -20.37
N VAL A 195 -10.50 22.01 -20.59
CA VAL A 195 -9.31 21.47 -19.89
C VAL A 195 -9.10 22.11 -18.53
N ASP A 196 -9.76 23.24 -18.25
CA ASP A 196 -9.68 23.85 -16.92
C ASP A 196 -10.32 22.93 -15.90
N PHE A 197 -9.81 22.91 -14.69
CA PHE A 197 -10.31 22.05 -13.62
C PHE A 197 -10.57 22.84 -12.34
N ALA A 198 -11.56 22.39 -11.58
CA ALA A 198 -11.94 23.06 -10.35
C ALA A 198 -10.88 22.85 -9.26
N ILE A 199 -10.45 23.94 -8.64
CA ILE A 199 -9.60 23.93 -7.43
C ILE A 199 -10.42 24.31 -6.18
N TRP A 200 -11.58 24.96 -6.37
CA TRP A 200 -12.64 25.13 -5.38
C TRP A 200 -13.98 25.03 -6.08
N LYS A 201 -14.92 24.28 -5.51
CA LYS A 201 -16.25 24.09 -6.09
C LYS A 201 -17.31 24.69 -5.19
N ASN A 202 -18.21 25.51 -5.75
CA ASN A 202 -19.39 25.99 -5.06
C ASN A 202 -20.28 24.80 -4.67
N ALA A 203 -20.67 24.70 -3.40
CA ALA A 203 -21.47 23.59 -2.91
C ALA A 203 -22.96 23.85 -3.10
N PRO A 204 -23.73 22.91 -3.70
CA PRO A 204 -25.17 22.96 -3.67
C PRO A 204 -25.69 22.88 -2.23
N LYS A 205 -26.94 23.31 -2.02
CA LYS A 205 -27.52 23.38 -0.65
C LYS A 205 -27.49 22.02 0.06
N GLU A 206 -27.67 20.96 -0.67
CA GLU A 206 -27.76 19.58 -0.20
C GLU A 206 -26.39 18.98 0.15
N HIS A 207 -25.31 19.62 -0.31
CA HIS A 207 -23.96 19.10 -0.07
C HIS A 207 -23.59 19.28 1.42
N ILE A 208 -23.34 18.18 2.14
CA ILE A 208 -23.10 18.19 3.57
C ILE A 208 -21.67 18.68 3.88
N MET A 209 -20.68 18.20 3.10
CA MET A 209 -19.26 18.46 3.32
C MET A 209 -18.82 19.74 2.62
N LYS A 210 -19.10 20.89 3.23
CA LYS A 210 -18.83 22.22 2.69
C LYS A 210 -18.33 23.19 3.75
N TRP A 211 -17.51 24.12 3.30
CA TRP A 211 -16.82 25.08 4.16
C TRP A 211 -16.94 26.51 3.60
N PRO A 212 -16.91 27.52 4.46
CA PRO A 212 -16.83 28.91 4.04
C PRO A 212 -15.48 29.21 3.40
N SER A 213 -15.49 30.00 2.33
CA SER A 213 -14.30 30.49 1.65
C SER A 213 -14.49 31.93 1.20
N PRO A 214 -13.45 32.62 0.70
CA PRO A 214 -13.59 33.97 0.12
C PRO A 214 -14.52 34.03 -1.10
N TRP A 215 -14.73 32.90 -1.78
CA TRP A 215 -15.56 32.78 -3.00
C TRP A 215 -16.99 32.30 -2.71
N GLY A 216 -17.26 31.92 -1.47
CA GLY A 216 -18.55 31.38 -1.04
C GLY A 216 -18.41 30.05 -0.30
N VAL A 217 -19.57 29.45 0.00
CA VAL A 217 -19.60 28.12 0.66
C VAL A 217 -19.37 27.04 -0.38
N GLY A 218 -18.34 26.21 -0.16
CA GLY A 218 -17.94 25.20 -1.13
C GLY A 218 -17.02 24.15 -0.54
N PHE A 219 -16.33 23.43 -1.42
CA PHE A 219 -15.35 22.40 -1.07
C PHE A 219 -14.17 22.42 -2.04
N PRO A 220 -12.99 21.97 -1.63
CA PRO A 220 -11.82 21.95 -2.48
C PRO A 220 -11.95 20.91 -3.61
N GLY A 221 -11.36 21.18 -4.75
CA GLY A 221 -11.16 20.20 -5.81
C GLY A 221 -10.20 19.09 -5.33
N TRP A 222 -10.44 17.87 -5.74
CA TRP A 222 -9.70 16.67 -5.32
C TRP A 222 -8.17 16.81 -5.42
N HIS A 223 -7.65 17.47 -6.44
CA HIS A 223 -6.20 17.60 -6.64
C HIS A 223 -5.53 18.60 -5.68
N MET A 224 -6.30 19.55 -5.13
CA MET A 224 -5.78 20.57 -4.19
C MET A 224 -5.29 20.00 -2.87
N GLU A 225 -5.89 18.92 -2.40
CA GLU A 225 -5.57 18.34 -1.10
C GLU A 225 -4.10 17.90 -1.02
N CYS A 226 -3.63 17.11 -2.00
CA CYS A 226 -2.26 16.59 -2.01
C CYS A 226 -1.24 17.72 -2.20
N SER A 227 -1.51 18.71 -3.05
CA SER A 227 -0.67 19.89 -3.24
C SER A 227 -0.49 20.69 -1.95
N ALA A 228 -1.59 20.99 -1.24
CA ALA A 228 -1.54 21.77 -0.01
C ALA A 228 -0.92 20.99 1.17
N MET A 229 -1.26 19.69 1.32
CA MET A 229 -0.74 18.87 2.41
C MET A 229 0.74 18.51 2.22
N SER A 230 1.18 18.24 0.98
CA SER A 230 2.60 17.99 0.71
C SER A 230 3.44 19.25 0.99
N GLU A 231 2.99 20.43 0.53
CA GLU A 231 3.66 21.71 0.85
C GLU A 231 3.78 21.93 2.36
N LYS A 232 2.70 21.69 3.10
CA LYS A 232 2.67 21.92 4.56
C LYS A 232 3.69 21.09 5.31
N TYR A 233 3.83 19.81 4.97
CA TYR A 233 4.64 18.88 5.74
C TYR A 233 6.03 18.64 5.20
N LEU A 234 6.24 18.84 3.90
CA LEU A 234 7.51 18.57 3.22
C LEU A 234 8.15 19.81 2.61
N GLY A 235 7.40 20.91 2.53
CA GLY A 235 7.86 22.15 1.90
C GLY A 235 7.50 22.23 0.42
N LYS A 236 7.86 23.36 -0.21
CA LYS A 236 7.50 23.66 -1.62
C LYS A 236 8.11 22.70 -2.61
N THR A 237 9.26 22.12 -2.28
CA THR A 237 9.95 21.10 -3.06
C THR A 237 10.42 20.00 -2.11
N PHE A 238 10.14 18.74 -2.46
CA PHE A 238 10.53 17.57 -1.67
C PHE A 238 11.07 16.45 -2.57
N ASP A 239 11.55 15.35 -1.96
CA ASP A 239 12.34 14.37 -2.70
C ASP A 239 11.50 13.42 -3.55
N ILE A 240 10.52 12.73 -2.98
CA ILE A 240 9.78 11.65 -3.63
C ILE A 240 8.29 11.88 -3.53
N HIS A 241 7.59 11.84 -4.68
CA HIS A 241 6.14 11.73 -4.72
C HIS A 241 5.72 10.42 -5.40
N GLY A 242 4.82 9.69 -4.77
CA GLY A 242 4.40 8.38 -5.22
C GLY A 242 2.90 8.15 -5.30
N GLY A 243 2.51 7.23 -6.19
CA GLY A 243 1.12 6.80 -6.34
C GLY A 243 0.94 5.72 -7.39
N GLY A 244 -0.31 5.37 -7.69
CA GLY A 244 -0.65 4.52 -8.82
C GLY A 244 -0.40 5.22 -10.17
N ASN A 245 -0.13 4.45 -11.21
CA ASN A 245 0.07 5.00 -12.56
C ASN A 245 -1.17 5.70 -13.13
N ASP A 246 -2.35 5.35 -12.65
CA ASP A 246 -3.62 6.01 -12.94
C ASP A 246 -3.70 7.45 -12.41
N LEU A 247 -2.92 7.78 -11.35
CA LEU A 247 -2.83 9.12 -10.81
C LEU A 247 -1.91 10.05 -11.62
N THR A 248 -1.07 9.50 -12.52
CA THR A 248 -0.17 10.33 -13.35
C THR A 248 -0.95 11.42 -14.07
N PHE A 249 -2.14 11.08 -14.58
CA PHE A 249 -3.08 12.03 -15.17
C PHE A 249 -4.53 11.63 -14.80
N PRO A 250 -5.36 12.59 -14.34
CA PRO A 250 -5.08 14.02 -14.23
C PRO A 250 -4.42 14.46 -12.91
N HIS A 251 -4.38 13.61 -11.86
CA HIS A 251 -4.13 14.01 -10.47
C HIS A 251 -2.74 14.63 -10.25
N HIS A 252 -1.66 13.88 -10.50
CA HIS A 252 -0.28 14.37 -10.27
C HIS A 252 0.12 15.48 -11.27
N GLU A 253 -0.41 15.46 -12.50
CA GLU A 253 -0.24 16.57 -13.43
C GLU A 253 -0.88 17.85 -12.88
N ALA A 254 -2.08 17.77 -12.29
CA ALA A 254 -2.74 18.88 -11.64
C ALA A 254 -1.95 19.39 -10.42
N GLU A 255 -1.32 18.50 -9.63
CA GLU A 255 -0.49 18.90 -8.50
C GLU A 255 0.76 19.68 -8.95
N ILE A 256 1.42 19.25 -10.03
CA ILE A 256 2.53 20.02 -10.63
C ILE A 256 2.04 21.42 -11.06
N THR A 257 0.89 21.45 -11.74
CA THR A 257 0.29 22.69 -12.23
C THR A 257 -0.04 23.63 -11.08
N GLN A 258 -0.67 23.16 -10.02
CA GLN A 258 -1.05 23.92 -8.83
C GLN A 258 0.18 24.47 -8.10
N SER A 259 1.20 23.63 -7.91
CA SER A 259 2.41 24.01 -7.21
C SER A 259 3.23 25.06 -7.99
N ASN A 260 3.39 24.88 -9.31
CA ASN A 260 4.03 25.86 -10.17
C ASN A 260 3.25 27.18 -10.18
N ALA A 261 1.93 27.13 -10.36
CA ALA A 261 1.06 28.30 -10.36
C ALA A 261 1.10 29.07 -9.03
N ALA A 262 1.24 28.37 -7.90
CA ALA A 262 1.31 28.99 -6.57
C ALA A 262 2.69 29.54 -6.23
N HIS A 263 3.78 28.89 -6.67
CA HIS A 263 5.12 29.13 -6.13
C HIS A 263 6.23 29.31 -7.16
N ASN A 264 5.96 29.10 -8.44
CA ASN A 264 6.97 29.10 -9.50
C ASN A 264 8.16 28.15 -9.21
N CYS A 265 7.85 26.94 -8.75
CA CYS A 265 8.86 25.93 -8.46
C CYS A 265 8.36 24.51 -8.75
N VAL A 266 9.29 23.64 -9.17
CA VAL A 266 9.00 22.20 -9.34
C VAL A 266 8.78 21.58 -7.96
N PRO A 267 7.62 20.96 -7.70
CA PRO A 267 7.28 20.49 -6.35
C PRO A 267 8.06 19.25 -5.92
N VAL A 268 8.48 18.41 -6.86
CA VAL A 268 9.00 17.07 -6.56
C VAL A 268 10.22 16.75 -7.41
N LYS A 269 11.25 16.19 -6.77
CA LYS A 269 12.46 15.77 -7.46
C LYS A 269 12.30 14.45 -8.20
N TYR A 270 11.66 13.43 -7.56
CA TYR A 270 11.45 12.10 -8.13
C TYR A 270 9.97 11.71 -8.07
N TRP A 271 9.37 11.51 -9.23
CA TRP A 271 8.02 10.97 -9.37
C TRP A 271 8.06 9.47 -9.57
N MET A 272 7.45 8.72 -8.66
CA MET A 272 7.43 7.25 -8.70
C MET A 272 6.00 6.73 -8.85
N HIS A 273 5.77 5.89 -9.86
CA HIS A 273 4.45 5.32 -10.10
C HIS A 273 4.50 3.80 -10.16
N ASN A 274 3.65 3.17 -9.34
CA ASN A 274 3.41 1.73 -9.48
C ASN A 274 2.34 1.45 -10.53
N ASN A 275 2.52 0.37 -11.28
CA ASN A 275 1.55 -0.03 -12.29
C ASN A 275 0.34 -0.71 -11.66
N MET A 276 -0.74 -0.90 -12.43
CA MET A 276 -2.00 -1.47 -11.96
C MET A 276 -1.92 -2.99 -11.74
N ILE A 277 -2.90 -3.52 -10.99
CA ILE A 277 -3.18 -4.96 -10.90
C ILE A 277 -4.40 -5.27 -11.74
N THR A 278 -4.31 -6.34 -12.53
CA THR A 278 -5.43 -6.95 -13.24
C THR A 278 -5.90 -8.23 -12.54
N ILE A 279 -7.10 -8.67 -12.84
CA ILE A 279 -7.68 -9.93 -12.35
C ILE A 279 -8.07 -10.75 -13.58
N ASP A 280 -7.38 -11.86 -13.80
CA ASP A 280 -7.53 -12.70 -15.00
C ASP A 280 -7.44 -11.87 -16.29
N GLY A 281 -6.42 -10.99 -16.38
CA GLY A 281 -6.16 -10.11 -17.51
C GLY A 281 -7.10 -8.92 -17.66
N LYS A 282 -8.04 -8.71 -16.73
CA LYS A 282 -9.05 -7.62 -16.80
C LYS A 282 -8.84 -6.61 -15.68
N LYS A 283 -9.19 -5.35 -15.95
CA LYS A 283 -9.25 -4.33 -14.89
C LYS A 283 -10.24 -4.78 -13.81
N MET A 284 -9.90 -4.54 -12.55
CA MET A 284 -10.82 -4.78 -11.43
C MET A 284 -11.96 -3.76 -11.45
N GLY A 285 -13.20 -4.23 -11.29
CA GLY A 285 -14.38 -3.36 -11.25
C GLY A 285 -15.62 -4.05 -10.72
N LYS A 286 -16.46 -3.32 -9.99
CA LYS A 286 -17.72 -3.84 -9.43
C LYS A 286 -18.66 -4.33 -10.53
N SER A 287 -18.76 -3.60 -11.63
CA SER A 287 -19.58 -3.95 -12.80
C SER A 287 -19.14 -5.24 -13.51
N LEU A 288 -17.88 -5.63 -13.34
CA LEU A 288 -17.31 -6.85 -13.92
C LEU A 288 -17.42 -8.07 -12.98
N GLY A 289 -17.98 -7.90 -11.79
CA GLY A 289 -18.08 -8.97 -10.77
C GLY A 289 -16.74 -9.56 -10.35
N ASN A 290 -15.64 -8.77 -10.50
CA ASN A 290 -14.29 -9.18 -10.13
C ASN A 290 -13.67 -8.23 -9.10
N PHE A 291 -14.49 -7.48 -8.39
CA PHE A 291 -14.06 -6.63 -7.29
C PHE A 291 -13.91 -7.48 -6.03
N ILE A 292 -12.68 -7.68 -5.58
CA ILE A 292 -12.33 -8.53 -4.44
C ILE A 292 -11.62 -7.65 -3.40
N THR A 293 -12.17 -7.59 -2.20
CA THR A 293 -11.57 -6.87 -1.07
C THR A 293 -10.40 -7.65 -0.47
N LEU A 294 -9.54 -6.98 0.30
CA LEU A 294 -8.47 -7.67 1.04
C LEU A 294 -9.05 -8.61 2.11
N ALA A 295 -10.16 -8.23 2.73
CA ALA A 295 -10.88 -9.09 3.67
C ALA A 295 -11.38 -10.39 3.00
N ASP A 296 -11.90 -10.29 1.77
CA ASP A 296 -12.28 -11.47 0.99
C ASP A 296 -11.10 -12.39 0.71
N PHE A 297 -9.93 -11.84 0.38
CA PHE A 297 -8.72 -12.64 0.18
C PHE A 297 -8.32 -13.39 1.45
N PHE A 298 -8.40 -12.70 2.60
CA PHE A 298 -7.97 -13.28 3.87
C PHE A 298 -8.93 -14.35 4.40
N SER A 299 -10.22 -14.22 4.10
CA SER A 299 -11.27 -15.17 4.51
C SER A 299 -11.63 -16.22 3.46
N GLY A 300 -11.23 -16.02 2.20
CA GLY A 300 -11.64 -16.87 1.08
C GLY A 300 -13.13 -16.75 0.69
N SER A 301 -13.84 -15.70 1.16
CA SER A 301 -15.29 -15.57 1.04
C SER A 301 -15.80 -15.25 -0.36
N HIS A 302 -14.95 -14.72 -1.26
CA HIS A 302 -15.38 -14.31 -2.59
C HIS A 302 -15.46 -15.51 -3.56
N PRO A 303 -16.53 -15.64 -4.40
CA PRO A 303 -16.72 -16.80 -5.30
C PRO A 303 -15.60 -17.08 -6.30
N LYS A 304 -14.80 -16.04 -6.64
CA LYS A 304 -13.63 -16.21 -7.52
C LYS A 304 -12.40 -16.74 -6.82
N LEU A 305 -12.39 -16.82 -5.48
CA LEU A 305 -11.29 -17.36 -4.71
C LEU A 305 -11.50 -18.87 -4.49
N LYS A 306 -10.44 -19.66 -4.65
CA LYS A 306 -10.48 -21.11 -4.40
C LYS A 306 -10.19 -21.46 -2.95
N GLN A 307 -9.62 -20.55 -2.19
CA GLN A 307 -9.23 -20.70 -0.80
C GLN A 307 -8.97 -19.35 -0.17
N GLU A 308 -8.78 -19.31 1.13
CA GLU A 308 -8.20 -18.19 1.85
C GLU A 308 -6.71 -18.01 1.49
N TYR A 309 -6.23 -16.78 1.54
CA TYR A 309 -4.82 -16.45 1.33
C TYR A 309 -4.33 -15.56 2.46
N SER A 310 -3.24 -15.95 3.10
CA SER A 310 -2.66 -15.13 4.16
C SER A 310 -2.24 -13.75 3.65
N PRO A 311 -2.29 -12.72 4.50
CA PRO A 311 -1.79 -11.38 4.14
C PRO A 311 -0.35 -11.40 3.61
N MET A 312 0.50 -12.25 4.17
CA MET A 312 1.89 -12.40 3.71
C MET A 312 1.99 -13.04 2.33
N THR A 313 1.06 -13.94 1.96
CA THR A 313 0.98 -14.47 0.59
C THR A 313 0.66 -13.34 -0.40
N ILE A 314 -0.29 -12.46 -0.07
CA ILE A 314 -0.62 -11.29 -0.90
C ILE A 314 0.57 -10.34 -1.02
N ARG A 315 1.23 -10.04 0.11
CA ARG A 315 2.44 -9.21 0.11
C ARG A 315 3.54 -9.82 -0.77
N PHE A 316 3.85 -11.09 -0.59
CA PHE A 316 4.87 -11.79 -1.37
C PHE A 316 4.53 -11.85 -2.86
N PHE A 317 3.26 -12.09 -3.20
CA PHE A 317 2.77 -12.06 -4.58
C PHE A 317 3.03 -10.70 -5.24
N ILE A 318 2.71 -9.60 -4.56
CA ILE A 318 2.94 -8.24 -5.07
C ILE A 318 4.43 -7.98 -5.28
N LEU A 319 5.29 -8.44 -4.36
CA LEU A 319 6.74 -8.26 -4.42
C LEU A 319 7.45 -9.10 -5.51
N GLN A 320 6.79 -10.14 -6.03
CA GLN A 320 7.32 -10.95 -7.15
C GLN A 320 7.28 -10.24 -8.50
N ALA A 321 6.62 -9.08 -8.60
CA ALA A 321 6.65 -8.23 -9.79
C ALA A 321 7.32 -6.90 -9.46
N HIS A 322 8.09 -6.38 -10.42
CA HIS A 322 8.61 -5.02 -10.30
C HIS A 322 7.45 -4.03 -10.17
N TYR A 323 7.57 -2.99 -9.31
CA TYR A 323 6.46 -2.08 -9.05
C TYR A 323 5.95 -1.37 -10.31
N ARG A 324 6.80 -1.12 -11.32
CA ARG A 324 6.43 -0.53 -12.62
C ARG A 324 5.85 -1.54 -13.61
N GLY A 325 6.01 -2.84 -13.40
CA GLY A 325 5.43 -3.88 -14.24
C GLY A 325 3.95 -4.10 -13.94
N THR A 326 3.17 -4.57 -14.89
CA THR A 326 1.80 -5.06 -14.63
C THR A 326 1.84 -6.31 -13.77
N LEU A 327 0.86 -6.50 -12.92
CA LEU A 327 0.70 -7.70 -12.10
C LEU A 327 -0.70 -8.26 -12.34
N ASP A 328 -0.78 -9.50 -12.77
CA ASP A 328 -2.05 -10.17 -13.00
C ASP A 328 -2.36 -11.18 -11.89
N PHE A 329 -3.48 -10.96 -11.21
CA PHE A 329 -3.97 -11.89 -10.20
C PHE A 329 -4.65 -13.07 -10.84
N SER A 330 -4.28 -14.28 -10.38
CA SER A 330 -5.05 -15.52 -10.56
C SER A 330 -4.86 -16.42 -9.34
N ASN A 331 -5.82 -17.32 -9.07
CA ASN A 331 -5.66 -18.30 -7.99
C ASN A 331 -4.39 -19.15 -8.14
N LYS A 332 -4.02 -19.51 -9.39
CA LYS A 332 -2.80 -20.27 -9.66
C LYS A 332 -1.54 -19.51 -9.27
N ALA A 333 -1.51 -18.20 -9.56
CA ALA A 333 -0.38 -17.34 -9.19
C ALA A 333 -0.26 -17.19 -7.66
N LEU A 334 -1.37 -16.96 -6.95
CA LEU A 334 -1.33 -16.89 -5.48
C LEU A 334 -0.95 -18.22 -4.83
N GLN A 335 -1.43 -19.36 -5.33
CA GLN A 335 -1.03 -20.68 -4.82
C GLN A 335 0.47 -20.92 -5.03
N ALA A 336 1.02 -20.50 -6.18
CA ALA A 336 2.46 -20.55 -6.43
C ALA A 336 3.23 -19.64 -5.47
N SER A 337 2.74 -18.42 -5.24
CA SER A 337 3.32 -17.46 -4.30
C SER A 337 3.30 -17.99 -2.87
N SER A 338 2.20 -18.61 -2.42
CA SER A 338 2.11 -19.25 -1.11
C SER A 338 3.15 -20.35 -0.92
N LYS A 339 3.34 -21.22 -1.93
CA LYS A 339 4.38 -22.26 -1.90
C LYS A 339 5.78 -21.66 -1.85
N GLY A 340 6.03 -20.60 -2.64
CA GLY A 340 7.30 -19.87 -2.64
C GLY A 340 7.60 -19.24 -1.29
N LEU A 341 6.62 -18.54 -0.71
CA LEU A 341 6.75 -17.93 0.62
C LEU A 341 7.07 -18.99 1.69
N ASN A 342 6.32 -20.09 1.72
CA ASN A 342 6.55 -21.17 2.69
C ASN A 342 7.96 -21.77 2.56
N LYS A 343 8.47 -21.93 1.32
CA LYS A 343 9.84 -22.39 1.09
C LYS A 343 10.88 -21.40 1.58
N LEU A 344 10.66 -20.11 1.37
CA LEU A 344 11.56 -19.05 1.86
C LEU A 344 11.55 -19.00 3.40
N MET A 345 10.37 -19.03 4.03
CA MET A 345 10.24 -19.02 5.50
C MET A 345 10.84 -20.28 6.13
N GLY A 346 10.62 -21.46 5.53
CA GLY A 346 11.24 -22.70 5.98
C GLY A 346 12.77 -22.63 5.97
N ALA A 347 13.37 -22.02 4.95
CA ALA A 347 14.82 -21.79 4.93
C ALA A 347 15.27 -20.81 6.03
N CYS A 348 14.49 -19.76 6.30
CA CYS A 348 14.76 -18.84 7.41
C CYS A 348 14.75 -19.53 8.79
N GLU A 349 13.93 -20.56 8.96
CA GLU A 349 13.93 -21.39 10.18
C GLU A 349 15.10 -22.37 10.20
N THR A 350 15.36 -23.02 9.07
CA THR A 350 16.47 -23.98 8.95
C THR A 350 17.82 -23.35 9.23
N ILE A 351 18.09 -22.14 8.72
CA ILE A 351 19.38 -21.45 8.89
C ILE A 351 19.72 -21.18 10.36
N LEU A 352 18.73 -21.04 11.24
CA LEU A 352 18.95 -20.81 12.67
C LEU A 352 19.64 -22.01 13.34
N ASN A 353 19.38 -23.21 12.85
CA ASN A 353 19.85 -24.48 13.42
C ASN A 353 21.09 -25.04 12.71
N ILE A 354 21.58 -24.40 11.65
CA ILE A 354 22.79 -24.82 10.94
C ILE A 354 24.05 -24.56 11.81
N SER A 355 24.89 -25.57 11.90
CA SER A 355 26.23 -25.46 12.47
C SER A 355 27.27 -25.15 11.40
N SER A 356 28.23 -24.30 11.71
CA SER A 356 29.37 -24.02 10.83
C SER A 356 30.40 -25.14 10.81
N SER A 357 31.18 -25.24 9.74
CA SER A 357 32.35 -26.11 9.58
C SER A 357 33.62 -25.28 9.42
N GLU A 358 34.78 -25.96 9.27
CA GLU A 358 36.04 -25.29 8.94
C GLU A 358 36.18 -24.96 7.45
N LYS A 359 35.37 -25.61 6.58
CA LYS A 359 35.40 -25.42 5.14
C LYS A 359 34.21 -24.61 4.69
N ASN A 360 34.39 -23.90 3.58
CA ASN A 360 33.38 -23.07 2.96
C ASN A 360 33.35 -23.30 1.45
N ASP A 361 32.19 -23.72 0.95
CA ASP A 361 31.96 -24.00 -0.48
C ASP A 361 31.28 -22.82 -1.21
N PHE A 362 30.99 -21.70 -0.52
CA PHE A 362 30.18 -20.62 -1.03
C PHE A 362 30.80 -19.24 -0.89
N ASN A 363 30.61 -18.39 -1.89
CA ASN A 363 30.92 -16.96 -1.79
C ASN A 363 29.66 -16.18 -1.39
N ILE A 364 29.40 -16.07 -0.09
CA ILE A 364 28.21 -15.36 0.46
C ILE A 364 28.31 -13.84 0.24
N GLN A 365 29.54 -13.28 0.15
CA GLN A 365 29.70 -11.86 -0.16
C GLN A 365 29.16 -11.52 -1.56
N GLU A 366 29.39 -12.37 -2.55
CA GLU A 366 28.84 -12.19 -3.89
C GLU A 366 27.29 -12.20 -3.89
N LEU A 367 26.69 -13.13 -3.14
CA LEU A 367 25.23 -13.17 -2.96
C LEU A 367 24.70 -11.88 -2.30
N SER A 368 25.40 -11.41 -1.28
CA SER A 368 25.09 -10.15 -0.61
C SER A 368 25.12 -8.98 -1.59
N ASP A 369 26.19 -8.87 -2.38
CA ASP A 369 26.34 -7.81 -3.37
C ASP A 369 25.22 -7.84 -4.44
N LYS A 370 24.84 -9.03 -4.91
CA LYS A 370 23.70 -9.22 -5.82
C LYS A 370 22.38 -8.71 -5.20
N CYS A 371 22.13 -9.02 -3.92
CA CYS A 371 20.92 -8.56 -3.24
C CYS A 371 20.88 -7.03 -3.10
N TYR A 372 21.99 -6.41 -2.67
CA TYR A 372 22.06 -4.95 -2.60
C TYR A 372 21.96 -4.28 -3.97
N ASN A 373 22.61 -4.83 -5.00
CA ASN A 373 22.51 -4.30 -6.36
C ASN A 373 21.09 -4.34 -6.90
N SER A 374 20.32 -5.40 -6.59
CA SER A 374 18.91 -5.50 -6.96
C SER A 374 18.08 -4.37 -6.35
N MET A 375 18.26 -4.11 -5.07
CA MET A 375 17.51 -3.02 -4.42
C MET A 375 17.98 -1.63 -4.86
N ASN A 376 19.26 -1.49 -5.14
CA ASN A 376 19.83 -0.23 -5.66
C ASN A 376 19.44 0.04 -7.12
N ASP A 377 18.93 -0.93 -7.85
CA ASP A 377 18.40 -0.81 -9.20
C ASP A 377 16.88 -0.64 -9.20
N ASP A 378 16.40 0.51 -8.74
CA ASP A 378 14.99 0.91 -8.77
C ASP A 378 14.10 -0.02 -7.92
N PHE A 379 14.60 -0.41 -6.73
CA PHE A 379 13.87 -1.27 -5.78
C PHE A 379 13.38 -2.58 -6.41
N ASN A 380 14.26 -3.28 -7.12
CA ASN A 380 13.93 -4.45 -7.93
C ASN A 380 13.71 -5.70 -7.06
N THR A 381 12.55 -5.75 -6.39
CA THR A 381 12.19 -6.86 -5.49
C THR A 381 12.12 -8.23 -6.16
N PRO A 382 11.64 -8.42 -7.43
CA PRO A 382 11.65 -9.74 -8.06
C PRO A 382 13.06 -10.30 -8.25
N ILE A 383 14.04 -9.48 -8.61
CA ILE A 383 15.44 -9.93 -8.73
C ILE A 383 16.03 -10.20 -7.35
N LEU A 384 15.78 -9.35 -6.35
CA LEU A 384 16.15 -9.64 -4.97
C LEU A 384 15.61 -11.01 -4.51
N ILE A 385 14.31 -11.27 -4.72
CA ILE A 385 13.69 -12.55 -4.35
C ILE A 385 14.38 -13.73 -5.07
N SER A 386 14.74 -13.57 -6.35
CA SER A 386 15.50 -14.59 -7.08
C SER A 386 16.83 -14.92 -6.40
N HIS A 387 17.60 -13.91 -5.97
CA HIS A 387 18.87 -14.11 -5.25
C HIS A 387 18.66 -14.70 -3.85
N LEU A 388 17.58 -14.31 -3.15
CA LEU A 388 17.23 -14.97 -1.89
C LEU A 388 16.95 -16.46 -2.08
N PHE A 389 16.37 -16.89 -3.21
CA PHE A 389 16.21 -18.30 -3.53
C PHE A 389 17.54 -19.01 -3.90
N GLU A 390 18.57 -18.29 -4.37
CA GLU A 390 19.94 -18.83 -4.41
C GLU A 390 20.44 -19.15 -2.99
N GLY A 391 20.23 -18.22 -2.05
CA GLY A 391 20.53 -18.44 -0.64
C GLY A 391 19.73 -19.60 -0.02
N VAL A 392 18.45 -19.78 -0.37
CA VAL A 392 17.65 -20.94 0.06
C VAL A 392 18.29 -22.26 -0.40
N LYS A 393 18.84 -22.33 -1.62
CA LYS A 393 19.56 -23.53 -2.08
C LYS A 393 20.82 -23.80 -1.26
N ILE A 394 21.59 -22.75 -0.95
CA ILE A 394 22.76 -22.84 -0.09
C ILE A 394 22.38 -23.41 1.28
N ILE A 395 21.37 -22.82 1.93
CA ILE A 395 20.86 -23.25 3.23
C ILE A 395 20.50 -24.74 3.21
N ASN A 396 19.74 -25.16 2.20
CA ASN A 396 19.32 -26.56 2.09
C ASN A 396 20.52 -27.50 1.87
N SER A 397 21.46 -27.15 0.98
CA SER A 397 22.64 -27.97 0.72
C SER A 397 23.53 -28.17 1.96
N VAL A 398 23.67 -27.13 2.79
CA VAL A 398 24.40 -27.22 4.06
C VAL A 398 23.61 -28.07 5.06
N ASN A 399 22.31 -27.88 5.17
CA ASN A 399 21.43 -28.65 6.07
C ASN A 399 21.42 -30.14 5.71
N ASP A 400 21.44 -30.46 4.42
CA ASP A 400 21.44 -31.83 3.91
C ASP A 400 22.86 -32.48 3.95
N GLY A 401 23.87 -31.74 4.40
CA GLY A 401 25.27 -32.22 4.51
C GLY A 401 25.96 -32.40 3.17
N THR A 402 25.41 -31.88 2.08
CA THR A 402 26.01 -31.98 0.73
C THR A 402 27.01 -30.87 0.42
N ALA A 403 27.05 -29.83 1.26
CA ALA A 403 27.98 -28.70 1.19
C ALA A 403 28.34 -28.20 2.58
N GLN A 404 29.41 -27.41 2.70
CA GLN A 404 29.92 -26.87 3.95
C GLN A 404 29.97 -25.36 3.93
N ILE A 405 29.79 -24.73 5.10
CA ILE A 405 29.85 -23.30 5.29
C ILE A 405 30.63 -22.95 6.54
N ASP A 406 31.57 -22.01 6.45
CA ASP A 406 32.32 -21.55 7.62
C ASP A 406 31.50 -20.60 8.51
N LYS A 407 32.04 -20.28 9.69
CA LYS A 407 31.34 -19.46 10.67
C LYS A 407 31.05 -18.03 10.17
N GLU A 408 31.99 -17.43 9.45
CA GLU A 408 31.87 -16.05 8.96
C GLU A 408 30.80 -15.98 7.84
N SER A 409 30.86 -16.87 6.88
CA SER A 409 29.88 -16.98 5.79
C SER A 409 28.48 -17.30 6.30
N LEU A 410 28.34 -18.19 7.29
CA LEU A 410 27.05 -18.50 7.91
C LEU A 410 26.49 -17.29 8.64
N MET A 411 27.32 -16.54 9.36
CA MET A 411 26.88 -15.31 10.02
C MET A 411 26.41 -14.26 9.00
N LEU A 412 27.17 -14.07 7.93
CA LEU A 412 26.80 -13.14 6.85
C LEU A 412 25.48 -13.57 6.17
N LEU A 413 25.29 -14.86 5.91
CA LEU A 413 24.06 -15.39 5.33
C LEU A 413 22.84 -15.19 6.26
N LYS A 414 23.01 -15.40 7.58
CA LYS A 414 21.96 -15.09 8.58
C LYS A 414 21.58 -13.61 8.58
N GLN A 415 22.57 -12.72 8.57
CA GLN A 415 22.37 -11.28 8.52
C GLN A 415 21.66 -10.85 7.22
N LEU A 416 22.05 -11.43 6.09
CA LEU A 416 21.46 -11.16 4.79
C LEU A 416 19.97 -11.53 4.75
N PHE A 417 19.60 -12.69 5.27
CA PHE A 417 18.21 -13.12 5.34
C PHE A 417 17.40 -12.29 6.33
N GLN A 418 17.96 -11.98 7.52
CA GLN A 418 17.30 -11.07 8.47
C GLN A 418 17.01 -9.73 7.80
N PHE A 419 18.01 -9.12 7.18
CA PHE A 419 17.91 -7.81 6.57
C PHE A 419 16.92 -7.78 5.40
N PHE A 420 17.10 -8.65 4.38
CA PHE A 420 16.28 -8.56 3.19
C PHE A 420 14.91 -9.18 3.35
N VAL A 421 14.77 -10.32 4.03
CA VAL A 421 13.46 -11.00 4.14
C VAL A 421 12.55 -10.29 5.14
N PHE A 422 13.09 -9.96 6.33
CA PHE A 422 12.26 -9.42 7.41
C PHE A 422 12.26 -7.89 7.44
N ASP A 423 13.42 -7.25 7.37
CA ASP A 423 13.50 -5.80 7.56
C ASP A 423 13.08 -5.04 6.28
N ILE A 424 13.52 -5.48 5.09
CA ILE A 424 13.22 -4.83 3.81
C ILE A 424 11.92 -5.34 3.19
N LEU A 425 11.82 -6.65 2.86
CA LEU A 425 10.60 -7.20 2.26
C LEU A 425 9.44 -7.26 3.24
N GLY A 426 9.70 -7.10 4.56
CA GLY A 426 8.68 -7.07 5.60
C GLY A 426 7.83 -8.34 5.66
N LEU A 427 8.43 -9.48 5.30
CA LEU A 427 7.75 -10.77 5.36
C LEU A 427 7.76 -11.30 6.79
N LYS A 428 6.73 -12.04 7.16
CA LYS A 428 6.58 -12.71 8.46
C LYS A 428 6.20 -14.17 8.25
N SER A 429 6.54 -15.03 9.20
CA SER A 429 6.06 -16.41 9.18
C SER A 429 4.55 -16.46 9.39
N ASN A 430 3.86 -17.29 8.61
CA ASN A 430 2.42 -17.52 8.77
C ASN A 430 2.07 -18.40 9.98
N LYS A 431 3.03 -18.73 10.86
CA LYS A 431 2.81 -19.65 11.97
C LYS A 431 1.72 -19.20 12.96
N GLU A 432 1.42 -17.89 13.04
CA GLU A 432 0.32 -17.41 13.88
C GLU A 432 -1.08 -17.83 13.39
N THR A 433 -1.25 -18.07 12.08
CA THR A 433 -2.51 -18.61 11.51
C THR A 433 -2.51 -20.14 11.44
N GLY A 434 -1.34 -20.76 11.20
CA GLY A 434 -1.18 -22.22 11.22
C GLY A 434 -1.33 -22.83 12.61
N ASP A 435 -0.85 -22.17 13.66
CA ASP A 435 -0.98 -22.64 15.04
C ASP A 435 -2.44 -22.72 15.52
N LYS A 436 -3.31 -21.79 15.13
CA LYS A 436 -4.72 -21.86 15.50
C LYS A 436 -5.45 -23.04 14.85
N ASN A 437 -5.23 -23.29 13.55
CA ASN A 437 -5.85 -24.44 12.89
C ASN A 437 -5.26 -25.76 13.38
N THR A 438 -3.94 -25.86 13.49
CA THR A 438 -3.28 -27.05 14.05
C THR A 438 -3.68 -27.27 15.51
N THR A 439 -3.77 -26.22 16.32
CA THR A 439 -4.26 -26.30 17.70
C THR A 439 -5.73 -26.74 17.75
N ASN A 440 -6.59 -26.22 16.88
CA ASN A 440 -7.98 -26.67 16.79
C ASN A 440 -8.07 -28.15 16.42
N GLU A 441 -7.35 -28.61 15.39
CA GLU A 441 -7.34 -30.01 14.96
C GLU A 441 -6.81 -30.94 16.04
N ILE A 442 -5.75 -30.56 16.77
CA ILE A 442 -5.23 -31.31 17.92
C ILE A 442 -6.27 -31.34 19.04
N MET A 443 -6.91 -30.23 19.35
CA MET A 443 -7.92 -30.14 20.37
C MET A 443 -9.18 -30.99 20.03
N GLU A 444 -9.60 -30.99 18.77
CA GLU A 444 -10.70 -31.89 18.31
C GLU A 444 -10.31 -33.35 18.48
N LEU A 445 -9.08 -33.75 18.17
CA LEU A 445 -8.59 -35.09 18.39
C LEU A 445 -8.59 -35.45 19.89
N ILE A 446 -8.08 -34.53 20.75
CA ILE A 446 -8.06 -34.76 22.21
C ILE A 446 -9.47 -34.85 22.79
N LEU A 447 -10.39 -33.95 22.35
CA LEU A 447 -11.80 -34.03 22.78
C LEU A 447 -12.48 -35.35 22.34
N LYS A 448 -12.14 -35.85 21.13
CA LYS A 448 -12.61 -37.14 20.64
C LYS A 448 -12.05 -38.32 21.46
N LEU A 449 -10.77 -38.27 21.87
CA LEU A 449 -10.17 -39.29 22.74
C LEU A 449 -10.82 -39.27 24.14
N ARG A 450 -11.03 -38.08 24.72
CA ARG A 450 -11.71 -37.92 26.01
C ARG A 450 -13.16 -38.41 25.94
N LYS A 451 -13.86 -38.16 24.85
CA LYS A 451 -15.22 -38.72 24.65
C LYS A 451 -15.21 -40.24 24.62
N LYS A 452 -14.27 -40.85 23.89
CA LYS A 452 -14.12 -42.30 23.87
C LYS A 452 -13.88 -42.89 25.28
N ALA A 453 -13.03 -42.25 26.09
CA ALA A 453 -12.78 -42.64 27.47
C ALA A 453 -14.08 -42.58 28.32
N LYS A 454 -14.86 -41.52 28.22
CA LYS A 454 -16.16 -41.38 28.87
C LYS A 454 -17.17 -42.47 28.42
N ASP A 455 -17.22 -42.72 27.11
CA ASP A 455 -18.15 -43.72 26.53
C ASP A 455 -17.79 -45.15 26.98
N SER A 456 -16.49 -45.42 27.20
CA SER A 456 -16.01 -46.69 27.78
C SER A 456 -16.01 -46.73 29.31
N LYS A 457 -16.55 -45.70 29.99
CA LYS A 457 -16.61 -45.56 31.47
C LYS A 457 -15.20 -45.43 32.11
N ASP A 458 -14.17 -45.12 31.36
CA ASP A 458 -12.84 -44.80 31.87
C ASP A 458 -12.79 -43.30 32.26
N PHE A 459 -13.40 -42.99 33.39
CA PHE A 459 -13.46 -41.62 33.92
C PHE A 459 -12.10 -41.14 34.40
N ALA A 460 -11.20 -42.04 34.81
CA ALA A 460 -9.84 -41.66 35.23
C ALA A 460 -9.04 -41.01 34.08
N THR A 461 -9.03 -41.63 32.91
CA THR A 461 -8.39 -41.06 31.71
C THR A 461 -9.06 -39.76 31.24
N ALA A 462 -10.43 -39.71 31.31
CA ALA A 462 -11.15 -38.49 30.91
C ALA A 462 -10.84 -37.28 31.83
N ASP A 463 -10.67 -37.53 33.15
CA ASP A 463 -10.31 -36.49 34.11
C ASP A 463 -8.82 -36.10 34.02
N LEU A 464 -7.92 -37.04 33.75
CA LEU A 464 -6.52 -36.77 33.49
C LEU A 464 -6.36 -35.80 32.33
N ILE A 465 -6.97 -36.11 31.19
CA ILE A 465 -6.94 -35.22 29.99
C ILE A 465 -7.44 -33.81 30.33
N ARG A 466 -8.49 -33.70 31.15
CA ARG A 466 -9.03 -32.40 31.55
C ARG A 466 -8.07 -31.63 32.45
N ASN A 467 -7.41 -32.28 33.38
CA ASN A 467 -6.51 -31.69 34.34
C ASN A 467 -5.23 -31.23 33.63
N ASP A 468 -4.63 -32.06 32.78
CA ASP A 468 -3.42 -31.75 32.03
C ASP A 468 -3.65 -30.54 31.08
N LEU A 469 -4.80 -30.49 30.40
CA LEU A 469 -5.15 -29.33 29.57
C LEU A 469 -5.34 -28.05 30.41
N ASN A 470 -5.93 -28.19 31.61
CA ASN A 470 -6.15 -27.09 32.52
C ASN A 470 -4.81 -26.51 33.05
N GLU A 471 -3.77 -27.33 33.26
CA GLU A 471 -2.43 -26.95 33.66
C GLU A 471 -1.73 -26.11 32.57
N VAL A 472 -1.93 -26.45 31.30
CA VAL A 472 -1.37 -25.67 30.16
C VAL A 472 -2.25 -24.50 29.74
N GLY A 473 -3.29 -24.14 30.52
CA GLY A 473 -4.12 -22.96 30.30
C GLY A 473 -5.28 -23.17 29.33
N ILE A 474 -5.69 -24.41 29.08
CA ILE A 474 -6.85 -24.75 28.24
C ILE A 474 -7.99 -25.29 29.11
N GLU A 475 -9.14 -24.64 29.08
CA GLU A 475 -10.34 -25.05 29.82
C GLU A 475 -11.33 -25.80 28.91
N ILE A 476 -11.77 -26.99 29.33
CA ILE A 476 -12.85 -27.76 28.65
C ILE A 476 -14.19 -27.48 29.30
N LYS A 477 -15.16 -27.12 28.48
CA LYS A 477 -16.57 -26.98 28.88
C LYS A 477 -17.42 -28.12 28.30
N ASP A 478 -18.05 -28.88 29.15
CA ASP A 478 -18.99 -29.94 28.75
C ASP A 478 -20.39 -29.35 28.57
N GLY A 479 -20.99 -29.47 27.40
CA GLY A 479 -22.34 -29.05 27.06
C GLY A 479 -23.26 -30.20 26.62
N ARG A 480 -24.55 -29.92 26.41
CA ARG A 480 -25.54 -30.93 25.95
C ARG A 480 -25.23 -31.46 24.54
N GLU A 481 -24.60 -30.70 23.71
CA GLU A 481 -24.25 -31.05 22.32
C GLU A 481 -22.80 -31.54 22.14
N GLY A 482 -22.01 -31.58 23.24
CA GLY A 482 -20.60 -32.00 23.22
C GLY A 482 -19.69 -31.16 24.10
N SER A 483 -18.40 -31.48 24.08
CA SER A 483 -17.37 -30.69 24.80
C SER A 483 -16.80 -29.62 23.89
N SER A 484 -16.68 -28.41 24.39
CA SER A 484 -15.96 -27.29 23.76
C SER A 484 -14.75 -26.90 24.60
N TRP A 485 -13.85 -26.08 24.06
CA TRP A 485 -12.66 -25.63 24.76
C TRP A 485 -12.39 -24.12 24.55
N GLN A 486 -11.68 -23.53 25.48
CA GLN A 486 -11.20 -22.15 25.39
C GLN A 486 -9.87 -22.01 26.11
N THR A 487 -9.04 -21.05 25.66
CA THR A 487 -7.83 -20.64 26.39
C THR A 487 -8.19 -19.73 27.54
N LYS A 488 -7.57 -19.92 28.71
CA LYS A 488 -7.73 -18.99 29.83
C LYS A 488 -7.09 -17.65 29.49
N SER A 489 -7.83 -16.56 29.59
CA SER A 489 -7.27 -15.21 29.55
C SER A 489 -6.32 -15.03 30.74
N LYS A 490 -5.09 -14.64 30.48
CA LYS A 490 -4.15 -14.18 31.53
C LYS A 490 -4.57 -12.87 32.11
#